data_042879bdf0dbee723f0e82c7e69d76ce
#
_entry.id   042879bdf0dbee723f0e82c7e69d76ce
#
_cell.length_a   1.000
_cell.length_b   1.000
_cell.length_c   1.000
_cell.angle_alpha   90.00
_cell.angle_beta   90.00
_cell.angle_gamma   90.00
#
_symmetry.space_group_name_H-M   'P 1'
#
loop_
_entity.id
_entity.type
_entity.pdbx_description
1 polymer ?
#
loop_
_entity_poly.entity_id
_entity_poly.type
_entity_poly.pdbx_seq_one_letter_code
_entity_poly.pdbx_strand_id
1 'polypeptide(L)'
;MINNLKFVSEIKIWVFLSEDINNNIIRANIRSNGPIINGIASAHGGGGHKYASGVRMKTWDEADSLLYDLDKLLQNYNDEK
;
A
#
# COMPACT_ATOMS: atom_id res chain seq x y z
N MET A 1 -9.19 12.91 8.05
CA MET A 1 -8.89 11.50 7.89
C MET A 1 -9.56 10.96 6.64
N ILE A 2 -8.81 10.29 5.85
CA ILE A 2 -9.32 9.86 4.55
C ILE A 2 -9.27 8.36 4.46
N ASN A 3 -10.38 7.78 4.13
CA ASN A 3 -10.46 6.38 3.84
C ASN A 3 -10.55 6.22 2.34
N ASN A 4 -9.40 6.02 1.73
CA ASN A 4 -9.38 5.74 0.32
C ASN A 4 -9.46 4.26 0.12
N LEU A 5 -10.66 3.82 -0.09
CA LEU A 5 -10.89 2.46 -0.48
C LEU A 5 -11.23 2.45 -1.94
N LYS A 6 -10.36 1.86 -2.71
CA LYS A 6 -10.67 1.63 -4.11
C LYS A 6 -11.26 0.25 -4.23
N PHE A 7 -12.49 0.20 -4.67
CA PHE A 7 -13.17 -1.07 -4.90
C PHE A 7 -13.19 -1.35 -6.38
N VAL A 8 -12.70 -2.51 -6.73
CA VAL A 8 -12.88 -3.07 -8.06
C VAL A 8 -13.56 -4.41 -7.87
N SER A 9 -14.10 -4.96 -8.96
CA SER A 9 -14.88 -6.19 -8.86
C SER A 9 -14.07 -7.32 -8.22
N GLU A 10 -12.76 -7.31 -8.39
CA GLU A 10 -11.89 -8.27 -7.72
C GLU A 10 -10.83 -7.50 -6.98
N ILE A 11 -11.02 -7.37 -5.67
CA ILE A 11 -10.08 -6.64 -4.85
C ILE A 11 -8.97 -7.59 -4.42
N LYS A 12 -7.76 -7.26 -4.81
CA LYS A 12 -6.58 -8.05 -4.45
C LYS A 12 -5.70 -7.34 -3.44
N ILE A 13 -5.73 -6.01 -3.42
CA ILE A 13 -4.89 -5.23 -2.52
C ILE A 13 -5.74 -4.18 -1.82
N TRP A 14 -5.60 -4.10 -0.51
CA TRP A 14 -6.25 -3.07 0.32
C TRP A 14 -5.17 -2.22 0.96
N VAL A 15 -5.39 -0.91 0.98
CA VAL A 15 -4.47 0.01 1.64
C VAL A 15 -5.27 0.88 2.59
N PHE A 16 -4.86 0.90 3.85
CA PHE A 16 -5.46 1.75 4.86
C PHE A 16 -4.43 2.81 5.25
N LEU A 17 -4.77 4.05 5.00
CA LEU A 17 -3.90 5.18 5.32
C LEU A 17 -4.43 5.88 6.57
N SER A 18 -3.53 6.17 7.50
CA SER A 18 -3.88 6.97 8.65
C SER A 18 -2.77 7.97 8.92
N GLU A 19 -3.15 9.15 9.38
CA GLU A 19 -2.21 10.22 9.64
C GLU A 19 -2.02 10.37 11.14
N ASP A 20 -0.77 10.32 11.58
CA ASP A 20 -0.41 10.59 12.96
C ASP A 20 0.07 12.04 13.03
N ILE A 21 -0.82 12.94 13.41
CA ILE A 21 -0.54 14.36 13.40
C ILE A 21 0.55 14.72 14.41
N ASN A 22 0.57 14.04 15.54
CA ASN A 22 1.54 14.35 16.60
C ASN A 22 2.97 14.05 16.17
N ASN A 23 3.15 13.05 15.34
CA ASN A 23 4.48 12.63 14.90
C ASN A 23 4.76 12.99 13.45
N ASN A 24 3.82 13.64 12.79
CA ASN A 24 3.93 13.99 11.36
C ASN A 24 4.26 12.78 10.50
N ILE A 25 3.55 11.70 10.75
CA ILE A 25 3.79 10.44 10.05
C ILE A 25 2.47 9.97 9.42
N ILE A 26 2.57 9.50 8.20
CA ILE A 26 1.46 8.84 7.52
C ILE A 26 1.76 7.35 7.54
N ARG A 27 0.83 6.56 8.07
CA ARG A 27 0.99 5.11 8.13
C ARG A 27 0.11 4.46 7.09
N ALA A 28 0.70 3.52 6.38
CA ALA A 28 -0.04 2.71 5.42
C ALA A 28 -0.02 1.27 5.89
N ASN A 29 -1.19 0.68 6.01
CA ASN A 29 -1.32 -0.75 6.24
C ASN A 29 -1.78 -1.38 4.94
N ILE A 30 -0.98 -2.30 4.42
CA ILE A 30 -1.23 -2.90 3.13
C ILE A 30 -1.58 -4.36 3.33
N ARG A 31 -2.67 -4.78 2.74
CA ARG A 31 -3.11 -6.17 2.77
C ARG A 31 -3.29 -6.65 1.35
N SER A 32 -2.99 -7.90 1.12
CA SER A 32 -3.08 -8.48 -0.21
C SER A 32 -3.72 -9.85 -0.16
N ASN A 33 -4.43 -10.18 -1.22
CA ASN A 33 -5.03 -11.49 -1.40
C ASN A 33 -4.57 -12.07 -2.73
N GLY A 34 -3.25 -12.12 -2.92
CA GLY A 34 -2.67 -12.65 -4.14
C GLY A 34 -1.29 -12.08 -4.40
N PRO A 35 -1.19 -10.82 -4.82
CA PRO A 35 0.13 -10.24 -5.08
C PRO A 35 0.99 -10.16 -3.83
N ILE A 36 2.28 -10.35 -3.99
CA ILE A 36 3.23 -10.26 -2.88
C ILE A 36 3.64 -8.79 -2.75
N ILE A 37 3.33 -8.18 -1.60
CA ILE A 37 3.47 -6.74 -1.40
C ILE A 37 4.63 -6.34 -0.52
N ASN A 38 5.27 -7.30 0.19
CA ASN A 38 6.33 -6.92 1.13
C ASN A 38 7.54 -6.31 0.44
N GLY A 39 7.80 -6.68 -0.81
CA GLY A 39 8.89 -6.07 -1.56
C GLY A 39 8.67 -4.58 -1.79
N ILE A 40 7.43 -4.20 -2.13
CA ILE A 40 7.09 -2.79 -2.32
C ILE A 40 7.15 -2.06 -1.00
N ALA A 41 6.63 -2.64 0.07
CA ALA A 41 6.70 -2.03 1.38
C ALA A 41 8.15 -1.77 1.80
N SER A 42 9.04 -2.75 1.57
CA SER A 42 10.46 -2.59 1.88
C SER A 42 11.09 -1.48 1.05
N ALA A 43 10.71 -1.36 -0.20
CA ALA A 43 11.25 -0.32 -1.07
C ALA A 43 10.86 1.08 -0.59
N HIS A 44 9.77 1.19 0.14
CA HIS A 44 9.30 2.46 0.70
C HIS A 44 9.65 2.62 2.18
N GLY A 45 10.59 1.82 2.67
CA GLY A 45 11.07 1.96 4.05
C GLY A 45 10.25 1.21 5.08
N GLY A 46 9.35 0.36 4.64
CA GLY A 46 8.54 -0.43 5.55
C GLY A 46 8.90 -1.90 5.51
N GLY A 47 7.92 -2.75 5.70
CA GLY A 47 8.13 -4.18 5.65
C GLY A 47 6.97 -4.94 6.25
N GLY A 48 7.13 -6.25 6.31
CA GLY A 48 6.11 -7.11 6.87
C GLY A 48 6.08 -8.45 6.18
N HIS A 49 4.90 -9.03 6.16
CA HIS A 49 4.68 -10.33 5.52
C HIS A 49 4.34 -10.12 4.04
N LYS A 50 4.36 -11.22 3.30
CA LYS A 50 4.06 -11.19 1.87
C LYS A 50 2.69 -10.57 1.57
N TYR A 51 1.73 -10.78 2.44
CA TYR A 51 0.35 -10.36 2.21
C TYR A 51 -0.15 -9.35 3.22
N ALA A 52 0.72 -8.89 4.12
CA ALA A 52 0.35 -7.90 5.13
C ALA A 52 1.59 -7.13 5.54
N SER A 53 1.67 -5.90 5.13
CA SER A 53 2.85 -5.07 5.37
C SER A 53 2.44 -3.68 5.82
N GLY A 54 3.40 -2.94 6.38
CA GLY A 54 3.17 -1.57 6.79
C GLY A 54 4.29 -0.67 6.33
N VAL A 55 3.95 0.58 6.08
CA VAL A 55 4.91 1.60 5.65
C VAL A 55 4.66 2.87 6.44
N ARG A 56 5.73 3.55 6.86
CA ARG A 56 5.64 4.86 7.47
C ARG A 56 6.21 5.88 6.50
N MET A 57 5.46 6.96 6.31
CA MET A 57 5.84 7.98 5.36
C MET A 57 5.71 9.34 6.01
N LYS A 58 6.47 10.32 5.50
CA LYS A 58 6.45 11.67 6.07
C LYS A 58 5.61 12.63 5.25
N THR A 59 5.41 12.34 3.98
CA THR A 59 4.69 13.24 3.09
C THR A 59 3.65 12.46 2.31
N TRP A 60 2.64 13.19 1.83
CA TRP A 60 1.63 12.59 0.98
C TRP A 60 2.17 12.23 -0.39
N ASP A 61 3.26 12.89 -0.83
CA ASP A 61 3.94 12.51 -2.07
C ASP A 61 4.49 11.08 -1.96
N GLU A 62 5.04 10.73 -0.80
CA GLU A 62 5.51 9.36 -0.58
C GLU A 62 4.34 8.39 -0.62
N ALA A 63 3.21 8.80 -0.05
CA ALA A 63 2.02 7.95 -0.09
C ALA A 63 1.54 7.72 -1.52
N ASP A 64 1.53 8.76 -2.33
CA ASP A 64 1.15 8.64 -3.73
C ASP A 64 2.08 7.69 -4.46
N SER A 65 3.37 7.78 -4.20
CA SER A 65 4.36 6.91 -4.82
C SER A 65 4.12 5.46 -4.44
N LEU A 66 3.81 5.21 -3.18
CA LEU A 66 3.49 3.87 -2.71
C LEU A 66 2.27 3.32 -3.43
N LEU A 67 1.22 4.13 -3.51
CA LEU A 67 -0.02 3.70 -4.15
C LEU A 67 0.21 3.42 -5.63
N TYR A 68 1.04 4.22 -6.27
CA TYR A 68 1.38 4.02 -7.68
C TYR A 68 2.06 2.66 -7.89
N ASP A 69 3.02 2.35 -7.01
CA ASP A 69 3.74 1.09 -7.13
C ASP A 69 2.83 -0.10 -6.88
N LEU A 70 1.92 0.04 -5.93
CA LEU A 70 0.95 -1.03 -5.65
C LEU A 70 -0.01 -1.23 -6.82
N ASP A 71 -0.42 -0.14 -7.44
CA ASP A 71 -1.30 -0.21 -8.61
C ASP A 71 -0.59 -0.92 -9.76
N LYS A 72 0.67 -0.61 -9.98
CA LYS A 72 1.46 -1.27 -11.01
C LYS A 72 1.61 -2.75 -10.73
N LEU A 73 1.86 -3.11 -9.47
CA LEU A 73 1.95 -4.50 -9.09
C LEU A 73 0.65 -5.24 -9.38
N LEU A 74 -0.47 -4.61 -9.06
CA LEU A 74 -1.76 -5.21 -9.27
C LEU A 74 -2.04 -5.42 -10.76
N GLN A 75 -1.69 -4.43 -11.58
CA GLN A 75 -1.85 -4.55 -13.02
C GLN A 75 -1.04 -5.71 -13.58
N ASN A 76 0.21 -5.81 -13.16
CA ASN A 76 1.08 -6.90 -13.62
C ASN A 76 0.55 -8.25 -13.17
N TYR A 77 0.05 -8.32 -11.95
CA TYR A 77 -0.51 -9.56 -11.43
C TYR A 77 -1.72 -10.00 -12.25
N ASN A 78 -2.59 -9.06 -12.59
CA ASN A 78 -3.78 -9.37 -13.38
C ASN A 78 -3.42 -9.74 -14.81
N ASP A 79 -2.40 -9.10 -15.38
CA ASP A 79 -2.00 -9.36 -16.75
C ASP A 79 -1.42 -10.76 -16.91
N GLU A 80 -0.82 -11.30 -15.85
CA GLU A 80 -0.21 -12.63 -15.91
C GLU A 80 -1.24 -13.75 -15.81
N LYS A 81 -2.47 -13.42 -15.59
CA LYS A 81 -3.54 -14.40 -15.55
C LYS A 81 -4.18 -14.56 -16.91
#